data_90595c3e1dbe6ff51c55d48f29fd7b6a
#
_entry.id   90595c3e1dbe6ff51c55d48f29fd7b6a
#
_cell.length_a   1.000
_cell.length_b   1.000
_cell.length_c   1.000
_cell.angle_alpha   90.00
_cell.angle_beta   90.00
_cell.angle_gamma   90.00
#
_symmetry.space_group_name_H-M   'P 1'
#
loop_
_entity.id
_entity.type
_entity.pdbx_description
1 polymer ?
#
loop_
_entity_poly.entity_id
_entity_poly.type
_entity_poly.pdbx_seq_one_letter_code
_entity_poly.pdbx_strand_id
1 'polypeptide(L)'
;MTERLTELAEHVAFRREDCVLSWTVAFGELTFDVAPANFQGFVKFLYSDAACKFSTLIDITAVDYPDRSKRFDVVYHLLSMYQNNRARLRVSLREEDILASIVEVHPSANWFEREVFDMFGILFNGHPDLRRILTDYGFRGYPLRKDFPTTGYTELRYDEVEKRVVYEPVNLVQEYRQFDFMSPWEGAEYVLPSDGKEVDK
;
A
#
# COMPACT_ATOMS: atom_id res chain seq x y z
N MET A 1 20.71 4.92 16.66
CA MET A 1 19.50 4.25 16.12
C MET A 1 19.73 3.86 14.65
N THR A 2 20.20 4.76 13.82
CA THR A 2 20.47 4.52 12.39
C THR A 2 21.50 3.41 12.15
N GLU A 3 22.63 3.40 12.87
CA GLU A 3 23.67 2.37 12.77
C GLU A 3 23.13 0.96 13.03
N ARG A 4 22.33 0.78 14.08
CA ARG A 4 21.70 -0.51 14.38
C ARG A 4 20.76 -0.99 13.28
N LEU A 5 20.01 -0.08 12.64
CA LEU A 5 19.16 -0.43 11.51
C LEU A 5 19.98 -0.78 10.27
N THR A 6 21.11 -0.14 10.07
CA THR A 6 22.05 -0.45 8.98
C THR A 6 22.67 -1.83 9.17
N GLU A 7 23.16 -2.16 10.35
CA GLU A 7 23.68 -3.49 10.70
C GLU A 7 22.63 -4.59 10.48
N LEU A 8 21.38 -4.33 10.88
CA LEU A 8 20.27 -5.24 10.67
C LEU A 8 19.98 -5.42 9.16
N ALA A 9 20.02 -4.33 8.40
CA ALA A 9 19.78 -4.37 6.96
C ALA A 9 20.86 -5.18 6.24
N GLU A 10 22.12 -4.96 6.58
CA GLU A 10 23.26 -5.71 6.04
C GLU A 10 23.17 -7.21 6.39
N HIS A 11 22.82 -7.54 7.65
CA HIS A 11 22.60 -8.92 8.08
C HIS A 11 21.52 -9.61 7.24
N VAL A 12 20.37 -8.97 7.06
CA VAL A 12 19.25 -9.51 6.28
C VAL A 12 19.62 -9.64 4.81
N ALA A 13 20.23 -8.60 4.21
CA ALA A 13 20.64 -8.61 2.81
C ALA A 13 21.67 -9.71 2.52
N PHE A 14 22.65 -9.91 3.42
CA PHE A 14 23.63 -10.98 3.29
C PHE A 14 23.01 -12.38 3.39
N ARG A 15 22.07 -12.58 4.32
CA ARG A 15 21.42 -13.89 4.54
C ARG A 15 20.39 -14.24 3.48
N ARG A 16 19.80 -13.23 2.86
CA ARG A 16 18.70 -13.38 1.89
C ARG A 16 18.93 -12.54 0.64
N GLU A 17 20.14 -12.65 0.11
CA GLU A 17 20.54 -12.06 -1.17
C GLU A 17 19.63 -12.50 -2.33
N ASP A 18 19.03 -13.70 -2.21
CA ASP A 18 18.06 -14.24 -3.15
C ASP A 18 16.75 -13.43 -3.27
N CYS A 19 16.40 -12.69 -2.21
CA CYS A 19 15.10 -12.02 -2.12
C CYS A 19 15.23 -10.48 -2.05
N VAL A 20 16.26 -9.97 -1.38
CA VAL A 20 16.44 -8.52 -1.17
C VAL A 20 17.04 -7.89 -2.41
N LEU A 21 16.27 -7.00 -3.06
CA LEU A 21 16.72 -6.24 -4.23
C LEU A 21 17.52 -5.01 -3.82
N SER A 22 17.05 -4.30 -2.82
CA SER A 22 17.69 -3.13 -2.23
C SER A 22 17.14 -2.89 -0.81
N TRP A 23 17.84 -2.03 -0.07
CA TRP A 23 17.36 -1.55 1.22
C TRP A 23 17.72 -0.09 1.43
N THR A 24 16.94 0.58 2.25
CA THR A 24 17.12 2.00 2.57
C THR A 24 16.79 2.25 4.03
N VAL A 25 17.63 3.01 4.71
CA VAL A 25 17.34 3.55 6.04
C VAL A 25 17.16 5.06 5.89
N ALA A 26 15.94 5.53 6.08
CA ALA A 26 15.59 6.94 5.98
C ALA A 26 14.58 7.30 7.08
N PHE A 27 14.71 8.49 7.66
CA PHE A 27 13.83 8.99 8.72
C PHE A 27 13.69 8.05 9.94
N GLY A 28 14.72 7.23 10.22
CA GLY A 28 14.69 6.27 11.31
C GLY A 28 13.91 4.99 11.02
N GLU A 29 13.52 4.75 9.77
CA GLU A 29 12.81 3.55 9.31
C GLU A 29 13.66 2.75 8.32
N LEU A 30 13.58 1.43 8.42
CA LEU A 30 14.22 0.48 7.52
C LEU A 30 13.20 -0.02 6.50
N THR A 31 13.50 0.14 5.22
CA THR A 31 12.68 -0.35 4.11
C THR A 31 13.51 -1.33 3.27
N PHE A 32 12.94 -2.51 2.98
CA PHE A 32 13.48 -3.48 2.05
C PHE A 32 12.63 -3.52 0.79
N ASP A 33 13.26 -3.45 -0.37
CA ASP A 33 12.65 -3.80 -1.65
C ASP A 33 12.88 -5.29 -1.90
N VAL A 34 11.79 -6.05 -2.02
CA VAL A 34 11.84 -7.51 -2.03
C VAL A 34 11.28 -8.05 -3.34
N ALA A 35 11.96 -9.05 -3.88
CA ALA A 35 11.47 -9.78 -5.04
C ALA A 35 10.21 -10.59 -4.68
N PRO A 36 9.19 -10.66 -5.55
CA PRO A 36 7.97 -11.45 -5.28
C PRO A 36 8.25 -12.95 -5.19
N ALA A 37 9.32 -13.43 -5.87
CA ALA A 37 9.74 -14.82 -5.79
C ALA A 37 10.21 -15.16 -4.36
N ASN A 38 9.71 -16.28 -3.82
CA ASN A 38 10.02 -16.75 -2.47
C ASN A 38 9.72 -15.74 -1.33
N PHE A 39 8.77 -14.84 -1.53
CA PHE A 39 8.41 -13.81 -0.55
C PHE A 39 7.97 -14.38 0.80
N GLN A 40 7.13 -15.42 0.79
CA GLN A 40 6.70 -16.12 2.03
C GLN A 40 7.90 -16.67 2.81
N GLY A 41 8.87 -17.29 2.12
CA GLY A 41 10.11 -17.79 2.73
C GLY A 41 10.97 -16.67 3.34
N PHE A 42 10.95 -15.48 2.73
CA PHE A 42 11.62 -14.30 3.26
C PHE A 42 10.95 -13.80 4.54
N VAL A 43 9.63 -13.68 4.56
CA VAL A 43 8.88 -13.28 5.76
C VAL A 43 9.06 -14.29 6.89
N LYS A 44 9.06 -15.60 6.58
CA LYS A 44 9.34 -16.65 7.55
C LYS A 44 10.75 -16.54 8.14
N PHE A 45 11.73 -16.18 7.34
CA PHE A 45 13.08 -15.90 7.83
C PHE A 45 13.08 -14.71 8.80
N LEU A 46 12.47 -13.58 8.44
CA LEU A 46 12.37 -12.39 9.31
C LEU A 46 11.67 -12.69 10.65
N TYR A 47 10.68 -13.58 10.62
CA TYR A 47 9.98 -14.03 11.84
C TYR A 47 10.87 -14.85 12.76
N SER A 48 11.66 -15.80 12.21
CA SER A 48 12.38 -16.82 12.97
C SER A 48 13.82 -16.46 13.32
N ASP A 49 14.47 -15.60 12.53
CA ASP A 49 15.87 -15.22 12.77
C ASP A 49 16.05 -14.47 14.08
N ALA A 50 17.11 -14.82 14.83
CA ALA A 50 17.35 -14.30 16.17
C ALA A 50 17.66 -12.79 16.21
N ALA A 51 18.27 -12.25 15.16
CA ALA A 51 18.59 -10.82 15.04
C ALA A 51 17.35 -9.99 14.62
N CYS A 52 16.42 -10.61 13.92
CA CYS A 52 15.23 -9.95 13.36
C CYS A 52 14.03 -10.04 14.31
N LYS A 53 13.51 -11.25 14.55
CA LYS A 53 12.32 -11.55 15.38
C LYS A 53 11.13 -10.63 15.10
N PHE A 54 10.81 -10.42 13.83
CA PHE A 54 9.64 -9.65 13.44
C PHE A 54 8.38 -10.49 13.62
N SER A 55 7.94 -10.59 14.88
CA SER A 55 6.80 -11.44 15.28
C SER A 55 5.44 -10.78 15.09
N THR A 56 5.40 -9.49 14.87
CA THR A 56 4.15 -8.73 14.77
C THR A 56 4.03 -8.11 13.38
N LEU A 57 2.96 -8.48 12.69
CA LEU A 57 2.50 -7.79 11.49
C LEU A 57 1.60 -6.63 11.93
N ILE A 58 1.96 -5.40 11.56
CA ILE A 58 1.18 -4.21 11.90
C ILE A 58 0.12 -3.98 10.85
N ASP A 59 0.52 -4.01 9.55
CA ASP A 59 -0.36 -3.66 8.45
C ASP A 59 0.14 -4.25 7.13
N ILE A 60 -0.78 -4.46 6.19
CA ILE A 60 -0.50 -4.73 4.77
C ILE A 60 -1.38 -3.78 3.96
N THR A 61 -0.78 -2.99 3.11
CA THR A 61 -1.49 -2.11 2.19
C THR A 61 -0.86 -2.14 0.81
N ALA A 62 -1.47 -1.45 -0.15
CA ALA A 62 -0.88 -1.29 -1.48
C ALA A 62 -0.96 0.16 -1.94
N VAL A 63 -0.09 0.50 -2.86
CA VAL A 63 -0.07 1.81 -3.53
C VAL A 63 -0.13 1.58 -5.04
N ASP A 64 -1.01 2.31 -5.72
CA ASP A 64 -1.19 2.22 -7.16
C ASP A 64 -0.41 3.33 -7.87
N TYR A 65 0.45 2.93 -8.81
CA TYR A 65 1.25 3.81 -9.67
C TYR A 65 0.96 3.50 -11.15
N PRO A 66 -0.12 4.03 -11.73
CA PRO A 66 -0.60 3.65 -13.05
C PRO A 66 0.43 3.86 -14.17
N ASP A 67 1.37 4.80 -14.01
CA ASP A 67 2.38 5.12 -15.01
C ASP A 67 3.59 4.16 -15.00
N ARG A 68 3.66 3.22 -14.04
CA ARG A 68 4.78 2.27 -13.92
C ARG A 68 4.45 0.94 -14.59
N SER A 69 5.48 0.25 -15.12
CA SER A 69 5.34 -1.11 -15.61
C SER A 69 4.99 -2.12 -14.50
N LYS A 70 5.54 -1.91 -13.29
CA LYS A 70 5.10 -2.55 -12.05
C LYS A 70 4.15 -1.58 -11.35
N ARG A 71 2.88 -1.76 -11.61
CA ARG A 71 1.83 -0.83 -11.22
C ARG A 71 1.64 -0.73 -9.71
N PHE A 72 1.70 -1.86 -9.00
CA PHE A 72 1.40 -1.92 -7.59
C PHE A 72 2.64 -2.12 -6.73
N ASP A 73 2.75 -1.35 -5.65
CA ASP A 73 3.68 -1.62 -4.55
C ASP A 73 2.88 -2.14 -3.36
N VAL A 74 3.02 -3.43 -3.02
CA VAL A 74 2.45 -4.00 -1.79
C VAL A 74 3.43 -3.76 -0.66
N VAL A 75 2.93 -3.15 0.41
CA VAL A 75 3.73 -2.69 1.55
C VAL A 75 3.31 -3.44 2.81
N TYR A 76 4.29 -4.04 3.47
CA TYR A 76 4.11 -4.75 4.74
C TYR A 76 4.85 -4.00 5.84
N HIS A 77 4.18 -3.74 6.94
CA HIS A 77 4.76 -3.13 8.13
C HIS A 77 4.93 -4.18 9.22
N LEU A 78 6.18 -4.44 9.58
CA LEU A 78 6.56 -5.44 10.58
C LEU A 78 7.15 -4.78 11.82
N LEU A 79 6.89 -5.37 12.98
CA LEU A 79 7.42 -4.94 14.26
C LEU A 79 8.07 -6.12 14.99
N SER A 80 9.29 -5.89 15.45
CA SER A 80 9.96 -6.77 16.41
C SER A 80 9.81 -6.17 17.81
N MET A 81 8.95 -6.77 18.62
CA MET A 81 8.78 -6.37 20.02
C MET A 81 10.05 -6.63 20.85
N TYR A 82 10.79 -7.69 20.51
CA TYR A 82 12.01 -8.08 21.21
C TYR A 82 13.18 -7.13 20.97
N GLN A 83 13.31 -6.67 19.73
CA GLN A 83 14.41 -5.81 19.29
C GLN A 83 14.02 -4.33 19.25
N ASN A 84 12.74 -4.01 19.45
CA ASN A 84 12.20 -2.66 19.32
C ASN A 84 12.57 -2.02 17.97
N ASN A 85 12.49 -2.81 16.91
CA ASN A 85 12.76 -2.39 15.54
C ASN A 85 11.51 -2.51 14.68
N ARG A 86 11.38 -1.63 13.71
CA ARG A 86 10.36 -1.68 12.66
C ARG A 86 11.02 -1.88 11.32
N ALA A 87 10.37 -2.64 10.46
CA ALA A 87 10.78 -2.81 9.08
C ALA A 87 9.57 -2.68 8.16
N ARG A 88 9.79 -2.05 7.02
CA ARG A 88 8.85 -2.01 5.91
C ARG A 88 9.37 -2.89 4.79
N LEU A 89 8.51 -3.77 4.27
CA LEU A 89 8.81 -4.55 3.07
C LEU A 89 7.98 -3.96 1.94
N ARG A 90 8.58 -3.75 0.79
CA ARG A 90 7.91 -3.29 -0.42
C ARG A 90 8.13 -4.30 -1.53
N VAL A 91 7.03 -4.76 -2.12
CA VAL A 91 7.03 -5.70 -3.24
C VAL A 91 6.32 -5.06 -4.42
N SER A 92 7.06 -4.81 -5.50
CA SER A 92 6.51 -4.20 -6.70
C SER A 92 6.00 -5.26 -7.67
N LEU A 93 4.71 -5.16 -8.03
CA LEU A 93 3.96 -6.12 -8.84
C LEU A 93 3.40 -5.47 -10.11
N ARG A 94 3.28 -6.25 -11.18
CA ARG A 94 2.44 -5.94 -12.33
C ARG A 94 0.99 -6.26 -12.02
N GLU A 95 0.09 -5.84 -12.85
CA GLU A 95 -1.35 -6.08 -12.64
C GLU A 95 -1.72 -7.57 -12.69
N GLU A 96 -1.03 -8.35 -13.49
CA GLU A 96 -1.24 -9.80 -13.62
C GLU A 96 -0.46 -10.66 -12.61
N ASP A 97 0.47 -10.06 -11.86
CA ASP A 97 1.32 -10.81 -10.91
C ASP A 97 0.51 -11.26 -9.69
N ILE A 98 0.85 -12.45 -9.20
CA ILE A 98 0.25 -13.05 -8.00
C ILE A 98 1.33 -13.12 -6.92
N LEU A 99 1.01 -12.64 -5.71
CA LEU A 99 1.92 -12.69 -4.58
C LEU A 99 1.61 -13.88 -3.67
N ALA A 100 2.62 -14.48 -3.05
CA ALA A 100 2.41 -15.53 -2.07
C ALA A 100 1.82 -14.95 -0.77
N SER A 101 0.76 -15.58 -0.25
CA SER A 101 0.16 -15.24 1.05
C SER A 101 1.12 -15.51 2.19
N ILE A 102 1.08 -14.66 3.22
CA ILE A 102 1.86 -14.82 4.45
C ILE A 102 1.01 -15.24 5.65
N VAL A 103 -0.22 -15.64 5.44
CA VAL A 103 -1.17 -16.06 6.51
C VAL A 103 -0.61 -17.19 7.37
N GLU A 104 0.17 -18.10 6.79
CA GLU A 104 0.83 -19.19 7.55
C GLU A 104 1.87 -18.69 8.57
N VAL A 105 2.50 -17.54 8.29
CA VAL A 105 3.50 -16.92 9.16
C VAL A 105 2.86 -15.96 10.14
N HIS A 106 1.97 -15.12 9.62
CA HIS A 106 1.23 -14.10 10.37
C HIS A 106 -0.29 -14.30 10.15
N PRO A 107 -1.01 -14.95 11.04
CA PRO A 107 -2.46 -15.17 10.87
C PRO A 107 -3.28 -13.92 10.72
N SER A 108 -2.81 -12.78 11.27
CA SER A 108 -3.44 -11.45 11.10
C SER A 108 -3.45 -10.98 9.64
N ALA A 109 -2.54 -11.49 8.79
CA ALA A 109 -2.48 -11.17 7.37
C ALA A 109 -3.76 -11.56 6.62
N ASN A 110 -4.55 -12.51 7.13
CA ASN A 110 -5.77 -12.97 6.48
C ASN A 110 -6.71 -11.82 6.09
N TRP A 111 -6.96 -10.91 7.02
CA TRP A 111 -7.87 -9.79 6.77
C TRP A 111 -7.23 -8.67 5.94
N PHE A 112 -5.97 -8.37 6.19
CA PHE A 112 -5.24 -7.36 5.43
C PHE A 112 -5.06 -7.75 3.96
N GLU A 113 -4.74 -9.01 3.67
CA GLU A 113 -4.62 -9.50 2.29
C GLU A 113 -5.96 -9.45 1.56
N ARG A 114 -7.07 -9.75 2.25
CA ARG A 114 -8.43 -9.58 1.71
C ARG A 114 -8.77 -8.12 1.43
N GLU A 115 -8.35 -7.20 2.30
CA GLU A 115 -8.52 -5.76 2.08
C GLU A 115 -7.75 -5.30 0.84
N VAL A 116 -6.49 -5.69 0.70
CA VAL A 116 -5.67 -5.37 -0.47
C VAL A 116 -6.29 -5.96 -1.75
N PHE A 117 -6.78 -7.20 -1.69
CA PHE A 117 -7.52 -7.80 -2.79
C PHE A 117 -8.78 -7.01 -3.14
N ASP A 118 -9.58 -6.62 -2.15
CA ASP A 118 -10.85 -5.93 -2.37
C ASP A 118 -10.65 -4.52 -2.93
N MET A 119 -9.64 -3.80 -2.44
CA MET A 119 -9.39 -2.40 -2.79
C MET A 119 -8.59 -2.23 -4.09
N PHE A 120 -7.65 -3.14 -4.39
CA PHE A 120 -6.71 -3.01 -5.52
C PHE A 120 -6.83 -4.15 -6.54
N GLY A 121 -7.39 -5.30 -6.16
CA GLY A 121 -7.50 -6.47 -7.03
C GLY A 121 -6.23 -7.32 -7.11
N ILE A 122 -5.33 -7.21 -6.14
CA ILE A 122 -4.10 -8.00 -6.08
C ILE A 122 -4.44 -9.39 -5.55
N LEU A 123 -3.98 -10.44 -6.26
CA LEU A 123 -4.24 -11.83 -5.90
C LEU A 123 -3.14 -12.39 -4.98
N PHE A 124 -3.57 -13.16 -3.97
CA PHE A 124 -2.67 -13.83 -3.03
C PHE A 124 -2.79 -15.35 -3.17
N ASN A 125 -1.71 -15.98 -3.64
CA ASN A 125 -1.65 -17.44 -3.76
C ASN A 125 -1.47 -18.09 -2.39
N GLY A 126 -2.25 -19.15 -2.12
CA GLY A 126 -2.22 -19.86 -0.85
C GLY A 126 -3.04 -19.19 0.27
N HIS A 127 -3.76 -18.12 -0.02
CA HIS A 127 -4.71 -17.54 0.94
C HIS A 127 -5.90 -18.48 1.17
N PRO A 128 -6.29 -18.75 2.44
CA PRO A 128 -7.32 -19.74 2.73
C PRO A 128 -8.73 -19.35 2.28
N ASP A 129 -9.06 -18.05 2.24
CA ASP A 129 -10.39 -17.55 1.91
C ASP A 129 -10.30 -16.12 1.33
N LEU A 130 -9.81 -16.01 0.08
CA LEU A 130 -9.65 -14.72 -0.59
C LEU A 130 -10.99 -14.26 -1.19
N ARG A 131 -11.69 -13.42 -0.46
CA ARG A 131 -12.97 -12.81 -0.86
C ARG A 131 -13.03 -11.36 -0.41
N ARG A 132 -13.90 -10.57 -1.01
CA ARG A 132 -14.11 -9.16 -0.65
C ARG A 132 -14.50 -9.02 0.83
N ILE A 133 -14.13 -7.91 1.46
CA ILE A 133 -14.34 -7.66 2.89
C ILE A 133 -14.96 -6.29 3.19
N LEU A 134 -14.60 -5.25 2.45
CA LEU A 134 -15.05 -3.87 2.69
C LEU A 134 -16.14 -3.42 1.74
N THR A 135 -16.11 -3.88 0.49
CA THR A 135 -17.11 -3.51 -0.51
C THR A 135 -18.39 -4.33 -0.35
N ASP A 136 -19.51 -3.75 -0.78
CA ASP A 136 -20.82 -4.39 -0.72
C ASP A 136 -20.92 -5.57 -1.69
N TYR A 137 -21.93 -6.43 -1.50
CA TYR A 137 -22.21 -7.57 -2.37
C TYR A 137 -22.48 -7.11 -3.81
N GLY A 138 -21.80 -7.73 -4.76
CA GLY A 138 -21.95 -7.37 -6.17
C GLY A 138 -21.21 -6.09 -6.60
N PHE A 139 -20.44 -5.47 -5.73
CA PHE A 139 -19.62 -4.31 -6.07
C PHE A 139 -18.66 -4.65 -7.23
N ARG A 140 -18.58 -3.76 -8.22
CA ARG A 140 -17.72 -3.93 -9.40
C ARG A 140 -16.59 -2.91 -9.39
N GLY A 141 -15.37 -3.41 -9.63
CA GLY A 141 -14.16 -2.61 -9.64
C GLY A 141 -13.37 -2.64 -8.33
N TYR A 142 -12.36 -1.80 -8.25
CA TYR A 142 -11.40 -1.72 -7.14
C TYR A 142 -11.22 -0.27 -6.72
N PRO A 143 -11.82 0.15 -5.58
CA PRO A 143 -12.02 1.56 -5.27
C PRO A 143 -10.76 2.38 -5.02
N LEU A 144 -9.65 1.74 -4.62
CA LEU A 144 -8.40 2.45 -4.33
C LEU A 144 -7.44 2.51 -5.52
N ARG A 145 -7.80 1.92 -6.66
CA ARG A 145 -7.06 2.15 -7.91
C ARG A 145 -7.25 3.59 -8.36
N LYS A 146 -6.20 4.20 -8.90
CA LYS A 146 -6.21 5.61 -9.36
C LYS A 146 -7.13 5.84 -10.57
N ASP A 147 -7.40 4.81 -11.35
CA ASP A 147 -8.32 4.83 -12.49
C ASP A 147 -9.80 4.62 -12.10
N PHE A 148 -10.09 4.30 -10.82
CA PHE A 148 -11.45 4.22 -10.32
C PHE A 148 -11.97 5.63 -9.98
N PRO A 149 -13.16 6.03 -10.50
CA PRO A 149 -13.69 7.38 -10.25
C PRO A 149 -14.05 7.58 -8.77
N THR A 150 -13.70 8.74 -8.22
CA THR A 150 -13.97 9.08 -6.81
C THR A 150 -15.45 9.03 -6.46
N THR A 151 -16.33 9.36 -7.42
CA THR A 151 -17.78 9.30 -7.23
C THR A 151 -18.37 7.89 -7.34
N GLY A 152 -17.58 6.92 -7.84
CA GLY A 152 -18.09 5.58 -8.18
C GLY A 152 -18.99 5.57 -9.41
N TYR A 153 -19.67 4.44 -9.64
CA TYR A 153 -20.59 4.23 -10.78
C TYR A 153 -22.03 4.06 -10.34
N THR A 154 -22.23 3.54 -9.14
CA THR A 154 -23.54 3.21 -8.57
C THR A 154 -23.66 3.74 -7.17
N GLU A 155 -24.88 4.14 -6.81
CA GLU A 155 -25.25 4.53 -5.46
C GLU A 155 -26.38 3.65 -4.93
N LEU A 156 -26.56 3.66 -3.62
CA LEU A 156 -27.61 2.94 -2.93
C LEU A 156 -28.68 3.91 -2.49
N ARG A 157 -29.92 3.59 -2.83
CA ARG A 157 -31.10 4.33 -2.36
C ARG A 157 -32.13 3.38 -1.76
N TYR A 158 -32.79 3.82 -0.69
CA TYR A 158 -33.96 3.10 -0.18
C TYR A 158 -35.18 3.46 -1.02
N ASP A 159 -35.80 2.44 -1.61
CA ASP A 159 -37.05 2.60 -2.34
C ASP A 159 -38.25 2.32 -1.41
N GLU A 160 -39.07 3.37 -1.20
CA GLU A 160 -40.24 3.27 -0.31
C GLU A 160 -41.37 2.41 -0.87
N VAL A 161 -41.46 2.27 -2.19
CA VAL A 161 -42.47 1.47 -2.87
C VAL A 161 -42.12 0.00 -2.77
N GLU A 162 -40.86 -0.33 -3.12
CA GLU A 162 -40.38 -1.71 -3.06
C GLU A 162 -39.96 -2.12 -1.65
N LYS A 163 -39.87 -1.16 -0.70
CA LYS A 163 -39.44 -1.34 0.70
C LYS A 163 -38.08 -2.05 0.83
N ARG A 164 -37.15 -1.73 -0.07
CA ARG A 164 -35.81 -2.31 -0.09
C ARG A 164 -34.79 -1.30 -0.58
N VAL A 165 -33.49 -1.61 -0.33
CA VAL A 165 -32.38 -0.88 -0.91
C VAL A 165 -32.20 -1.30 -2.37
N VAL A 166 -32.13 -0.33 -3.27
CA VAL A 166 -31.93 -0.52 -4.71
C VAL A 166 -30.61 0.14 -5.13
N TYR A 167 -29.98 -0.46 -6.14
CA TYR A 167 -28.79 0.10 -6.79
C TYR A 167 -29.24 0.92 -8.00
N GLU A 168 -28.77 2.14 -8.08
CA GLU A 168 -29.03 3.01 -9.23
C GLU A 168 -27.72 3.69 -9.68
N PRO A 169 -27.63 4.19 -10.93
CA PRO A 169 -26.49 4.98 -11.37
C PRO A 169 -26.33 6.22 -10.49
N VAL A 170 -25.07 6.59 -10.21
CA VAL A 170 -24.76 7.76 -9.39
C VAL A 170 -25.41 9.02 -9.99
N ASN A 171 -26.21 9.70 -9.18
CA ASN A 171 -26.83 10.98 -9.48
C ASN A 171 -26.69 11.91 -8.28
N LEU A 172 -25.53 12.56 -8.16
CA LEU A 172 -25.20 13.41 -7.03
C LEU A 172 -26.13 14.61 -6.97
N VAL A 173 -26.72 14.87 -5.81
CA VAL A 173 -27.54 16.08 -5.54
C VAL A 173 -26.69 17.36 -5.67
N GLN A 174 -25.43 17.28 -5.25
CA GLN A 174 -24.44 18.33 -5.45
C GLN A 174 -23.37 17.84 -6.42
N GLU A 175 -23.06 18.63 -7.44
CA GLU A 175 -21.98 18.33 -8.36
C GLU A 175 -20.67 18.13 -7.61
N TYR A 176 -19.88 17.11 -8.03
CA TYR A 176 -18.58 16.83 -7.43
C TYR A 176 -17.67 18.04 -7.62
N ARG A 177 -17.21 18.61 -6.52
CA ARG A 177 -16.37 19.80 -6.53
C ARG A 177 -14.92 19.42 -6.81
N GLN A 178 -14.35 20.05 -7.83
CA GLN A 178 -12.92 19.97 -8.10
C GLN A 178 -12.25 21.20 -7.48
N PHE A 179 -11.45 20.97 -6.46
CA PHE A 179 -10.66 22.01 -5.84
C PHE A 179 -9.24 21.99 -6.41
N ASP A 180 -8.83 23.08 -6.95
CA ASP A 180 -7.42 23.43 -7.05
C ASP A 180 -7.00 23.89 -5.65
N PHE A 181 -6.30 23.04 -4.91
CA PHE A 181 -5.83 23.37 -3.55
C PHE A 181 -4.68 24.41 -3.56
N MET A 182 -4.32 24.91 -4.70
CA MET A 182 -3.38 26.02 -4.84
C MET A 182 -4.09 27.32 -4.51
N SER A 183 -3.70 27.97 -3.42
CA SER A 183 -4.08 29.34 -3.16
C SER A 183 -3.54 30.24 -4.29
N PRO A 184 -4.33 31.17 -4.86
CA PRO A 184 -3.80 32.13 -5.80
C PRO A 184 -2.62 32.94 -5.27
N TRP A 185 -2.48 33.02 -3.95
CA TRP A 185 -1.41 33.70 -3.24
C TRP A 185 -0.18 32.82 -3.03
N GLU A 186 -0.32 31.49 -2.99
CA GLU A 186 0.76 30.53 -2.82
C GLU A 186 1.37 30.06 -4.15
N GLY A 187 0.59 30.12 -5.23
CA GLY A 187 1.05 29.77 -6.58
C GLY A 187 1.69 30.92 -7.36
N ALA A 188 1.62 32.15 -6.88
CA ALA A 188 2.28 33.28 -7.50
C ALA A 188 3.73 33.37 -6.96
N GLU A 189 4.72 33.16 -7.82
CA GLU A 189 6.09 33.62 -7.55
C GLU A 189 6.04 35.16 -7.45
N TYR A 190 5.90 35.63 -6.21
CA TYR A 190 5.83 37.06 -5.94
C TYR A 190 7.27 37.60 -5.91
N VAL A 191 7.73 38.09 -7.08
CA VAL A 191 8.99 38.83 -7.16
C VAL A 191 8.71 40.24 -6.64
N LEU A 192 9.09 40.49 -5.41
CA LEU A 192 9.04 41.89 -4.87
C LEU A 192 9.99 42.76 -5.66
N PRO A 193 9.52 43.96 -6.13
CA PRO A 193 10.34 44.85 -6.91
C PRO A 193 11.64 45.34 -6.27
N SER A 194 11.80 45.05 -4.94
CA SER A 194 12.96 45.44 -4.12
C SER A 194 14.00 44.33 -3.92
N ASP A 195 13.74 43.09 -4.36
CA ASP A 195 14.65 41.98 -4.02
C ASP A 195 15.88 41.86 -4.91
N GLY A 196 16.11 42.74 -5.88
CA GLY A 196 17.36 42.91 -6.62
C GLY A 196 18.15 41.63 -6.99
N LYS A 197 17.54 40.43 -6.86
CA LYS A 197 18.14 39.17 -7.27
C LYS A 197 17.84 38.98 -8.74
N GLU A 198 18.81 39.30 -9.58
CA GLU A 198 18.84 38.85 -10.96
C GLU A 198 18.69 37.32 -10.96
N VAL A 199 17.62 36.86 -11.59
CA VAL A 199 17.45 35.45 -11.91
C VAL A 199 18.42 35.15 -13.05
N ASP A 200 19.56 34.58 -12.72
CA ASP A 200 20.47 34.00 -13.71
C ASP A 200 19.70 32.98 -14.56
N LYS A 201 19.70 33.25 -15.86
CA LYS A 201 19.04 32.45 -16.88
C LYS A 201 19.76 31.15 -17.14
#